data_1e0469b77e4e9711a5755eaa5dd2789e
#
_entry.id   1e0469b77e4e9711a5755eaa5dd2789e
#
_cell.length_a   1.000
_cell.length_b   1.000
_cell.length_c   1.000
_cell.angle_alpha   90.00
_cell.angle_beta   90.00
_cell.angle_gamma   90.00
#
_symmetry.space_group_name_H-M   'P 1'
#
loop_
_entity.id
_entity.type
_entity.pdbx_description
1 polymer ?
#
loop_
_entity_poly.entity_id
_entity_poly.type
_entity_poly.pdbx_seq_one_letter_code
_entity_poly.pdbx_strand_id
1 'polypeptide(L)'
;MLFRSTGRPRVKPPHLAEVGLYSMPTLVNNVESFASVPQIINMGGKAFQELGVEDSGGTKLICLSGNVVRRGTFEVPIGGVTLRDIIFDPEFGGGIPDGKELKCYHLGGQSGPIGFPEQLDTRYDHTSLKKQGLSIGSGAVVVLDETVCIIDYLKKVSEFFIHESCGKCVPCREGNRQMYMILHRFANGLATEKDFERMERLSFTMATASSCGL
;
A
#
# COMPACT_ATOMS: atom_id res chain seq x y z
N MET A 1 -16.96 -8.07 -10.02
CA MET A 1 -16.79 -6.95 -10.96
C MET A 1 -16.94 -7.50 -12.37
N LEU A 2 -17.88 -7.03 -13.15
CA LEU A 2 -18.04 -7.45 -14.55
C LEU A 2 -16.95 -6.76 -15.37
N PHE A 3 -16.16 -7.50 -16.14
CA PHE A 3 -15.11 -6.98 -17.04
C PHE A 3 -15.57 -5.89 -18.02
N ARG A 4 -16.86 -5.60 -18.09
CA ARG A 4 -17.46 -4.58 -18.96
C ARG A 4 -18.10 -3.41 -18.19
N SER A 5 -17.99 -3.37 -16.85
CA SER A 5 -18.50 -2.24 -16.10
C SER A 5 -17.44 -1.15 -15.96
N THR A 6 -17.86 0.08 -15.88
CA THR A 6 -17.01 1.27 -15.71
C THR A 6 -16.40 1.40 -14.31
N GLY A 7 -16.27 0.32 -13.55
CA GLY A 7 -15.72 0.34 -12.19
C GLY A 7 -16.58 1.07 -11.15
N ARG A 8 -17.79 1.48 -11.49
CA ARG A 8 -18.68 2.17 -10.56
C ARG A 8 -19.23 1.22 -9.49
N PRO A 9 -19.27 1.63 -8.23
CA PRO A 9 -19.86 0.83 -7.16
C PRO A 9 -21.33 0.51 -7.45
N ARG A 10 -21.69 -0.77 -7.31
CA ARG A 10 -23.07 -1.22 -7.42
C ARG A 10 -23.79 -1.08 -6.08
N VAL A 11 -25.06 -0.74 -6.09
CA VAL A 11 -25.90 -0.73 -4.90
C VAL A 11 -26.06 -2.17 -4.38
N LYS A 12 -25.99 -2.36 -3.08
CA LYS A 12 -26.24 -3.62 -2.40
C LYS A 12 -27.48 -3.47 -1.52
N PRO A 13 -28.30 -4.50 -1.32
CA PRO A 13 -28.31 -5.81 -1.94
C PRO A 13 -28.72 -5.78 -3.43
N PRO A 14 -28.52 -6.86 -4.22
CA PRO A 14 -28.06 -8.19 -3.79
C PRO A 14 -26.52 -8.23 -3.58
N HIS A 15 -26.06 -9.12 -2.69
CA HIS A 15 -24.66 -9.38 -2.48
C HIS A 15 -24.07 -10.29 -3.57
N LEU A 16 -22.75 -10.23 -3.80
CA LEU A 16 -22.09 -11.04 -4.83
C LEU A 16 -22.23 -12.54 -4.60
N ALA A 17 -22.32 -12.99 -3.34
CA ALA A 17 -22.56 -14.37 -2.99
C ALA A 17 -23.96 -14.88 -3.40
N GLU A 18 -24.89 -13.97 -3.65
CA GLU A 18 -26.25 -14.28 -4.09
C GLU A 18 -26.40 -14.08 -5.60
N VAL A 19 -25.98 -12.91 -6.08
CA VAL A 19 -26.08 -12.50 -7.50
C VAL A 19 -24.81 -11.75 -7.92
N GLY A 20 -23.90 -12.45 -8.57
CA GLY A 20 -22.62 -11.93 -9.04
C GLY A 20 -22.46 -11.97 -10.56
N LEU A 21 -21.38 -12.57 -11.02
CA LEU A 21 -21.04 -12.69 -12.45
C LEU A 21 -22.07 -13.61 -13.15
N TYR A 22 -22.57 -13.17 -14.30
CA TYR A 22 -23.62 -13.84 -15.06
C TYR A 22 -24.88 -14.15 -14.24
N SER A 23 -25.20 -13.33 -13.25
CA SER A 23 -26.31 -13.54 -12.30
C SER A 23 -26.21 -14.80 -11.45
N MET A 24 -25.01 -15.36 -11.34
CA MET A 24 -24.70 -16.53 -10.53
C MET A 24 -24.00 -16.13 -9.22
N PRO A 25 -24.13 -16.94 -8.15
CA PRO A 25 -23.34 -16.77 -6.94
C PRO A 25 -21.85 -16.69 -7.27
N THR A 26 -21.15 -15.68 -6.76
CA THR A 26 -19.77 -15.41 -7.15
C THR A 26 -18.91 -15.15 -5.93
N LEU A 27 -17.78 -15.87 -5.84
CA LEU A 27 -16.72 -15.65 -4.87
C LEU A 27 -15.65 -14.72 -5.49
N VAL A 28 -15.19 -13.75 -4.70
CA VAL A 28 -14.11 -12.82 -5.09
C VAL A 28 -13.02 -12.87 -4.02
N ASN A 29 -11.81 -13.19 -4.44
CA ASN A 29 -10.62 -13.20 -3.60
C ASN A 29 -9.47 -12.46 -4.26
N ASN A 30 -8.43 -12.14 -3.46
CA ASN A 30 -7.21 -11.55 -3.95
C ASN A 30 -6.50 -12.51 -4.94
N VAL A 31 -5.90 -11.95 -6.00
CA VAL A 31 -5.22 -12.73 -7.05
C VAL A 31 -4.04 -13.53 -6.47
N GLU A 32 -3.25 -12.94 -5.58
CA GLU A 32 -2.11 -13.62 -4.94
C GLU A 32 -2.58 -14.80 -4.10
N SER A 33 -3.70 -14.66 -3.37
CA SER A 33 -4.32 -15.77 -2.63
C SER A 33 -4.72 -16.92 -3.56
N PHE A 34 -5.35 -16.62 -4.71
CA PHE A 34 -5.69 -17.65 -5.69
C PHE A 34 -4.45 -18.28 -6.33
N ALA A 35 -3.41 -17.50 -6.60
CA ALA A 35 -2.16 -18.00 -7.17
C ALA A 35 -1.42 -18.96 -6.22
N SER A 36 -1.58 -18.79 -4.91
CA SER A 36 -0.98 -19.67 -3.91
C SER A 36 -1.72 -21.01 -3.75
N VAL A 37 -3.00 -21.11 -4.13
CA VAL A 37 -3.81 -22.32 -3.93
C VAL A 37 -3.20 -23.59 -4.54
N PRO A 38 -2.70 -23.59 -5.81
CA PRO A 38 -2.08 -24.79 -6.38
C PRO A 38 -0.87 -25.27 -5.60
N GLN A 39 -0.04 -24.36 -5.11
CA GLN A 39 1.15 -24.68 -4.30
C GLN A 39 0.73 -25.27 -2.96
N ILE A 40 -0.24 -24.66 -2.29
CA ILE A 40 -0.77 -25.15 -1.01
C ILE A 40 -1.33 -26.57 -1.15
N ILE A 41 -2.06 -26.87 -2.23
CA ILE A 41 -2.58 -28.19 -2.50
C ILE A 41 -1.46 -29.21 -2.73
N ASN A 42 -0.45 -28.83 -3.52
CA ASN A 42 0.64 -29.75 -3.89
C ASN A 42 1.57 -30.07 -2.73
N MET A 43 1.93 -29.09 -1.90
CA MET A 43 2.89 -29.26 -0.80
C MET A 43 2.21 -29.56 0.55
N GLY A 44 0.92 -29.28 0.67
CA GLY A 44 0.15 -29.37 1.91
C GLY A 44 0.17 -28.09 2.73
N GLY A 45 -0.94 -27.79 3.41
CA GLY A 45 -1.12 -26.55 4.16
C GLY A 45 -0.09 -26.33 5.28
N LYS A 46 0.34 -27.42 5.96
CA LYS A 46 1.36 -27.34 7.01
C LYS A 46 2.72 -26.90 6.43
N ALA A 47 3.17 -27.53 5.35
CA ALA A 47 4.44 -27.19 4.71
C ALA A 47 4.41 -25.76 4.16
N PHE A 48 3.29 -25.29 3.61
CA PHE A 48 3.15 -23.90 3.18
C PHE A 48 3.20 -22.93 4.37
N GLN A 49 2.56 -23.24 5.49
CA GLN A 49 2.62 -22.42 6.70
C GLN A 49 4.05 -22.29 7.25
N GLU A 50 4.82 -23.36 7.20
CA GLU A 50 6.22 -23.41 7.67
C GLU A 50 7.18 -22.54 6.83
N LEU A 51 6.79 -22.10 5.63
CA LEU A 51 7.54 -21.11 4.84
C LEU A 51 7.54 -19.71 5.47
N GLY A 52 6.56 -19.41 6.32
CA GLY A 52 6.44 -18.12 7.01
C GLY A 52 6.59 -18.25 8.52
N VAL A 53 5.90 -17.39 9.25
CA VAL A 53 5.87 -17.40 10.72
C VAL A 53 4.52 -17.92 11.23
N GLU A 54 4.44 -18.23 12.53
CA GLU A 54 3.27 -18.87 13.17
C GLU A 54 1.94 -18.15 12.86
N ASP A 55 1.93 -16.81 12.94
CA ASP A 55 0.75 -15.97 12.68
C ASP A 55 0.53 -15.63 11.20
N SER A 56 1.49 -15.93 10.32
CA SER A 56 1.48 -15.53 8.91
C SER A 56 2.31 -16.48 8.07
N GLY A 57 1.70 -17.60 7.66
CA GLY A 57 2.37 -18.62 6.86
C GLY A 57 2.57 -18.22 5.40
N GLY A 58 3.52 -18.88 4.74
CA GLY A 58 3.75 -18.74 3.31
C GLY A 58 4.69 -17.61 2.94
N THR A 59 4.60 -17.22 1.67
CA THR A 59 5.46 -16.21 1.05
C THR A 59 4.65 -14.99 0.64
N LYS A 60 5.36 -13.89 0.34
CA LYS A 60 4.78 -12.65 -0.17
C LYS A 60 5.58 -12.14 -1.36
N LEU A 61 4.89 -11.73 -2.41
CA LEU A 61 5.52 -10.98 -3.50
C LEU A 61 5.69 -9.52 -3.09
N ILE A 62 6.94 -9.04 -3.18
CA ILE A 62 7.32 -7.66 -2.92
C ILE A 62 7.60 -6.98 -4.26
N CYS A 63 6.94 -5.85 -4.51
CA CYS A 63 7.23 -4.97 -5.64
C CYS A 63 8.09 -3.80 -5.15
N LEU A 64 9.41 -3.89 -5.35
CA LEU A 64 10.37 -2.89 -4.90
C LEU A 64 10.65 -1.86 -6.00
N SER A 65 10.53 -0.58 -5.64
CA SER A 65 10.68 0.54 -6.57
C SER A 65 11.19 1.81 -5.88
N GLY A 66 11.31 2.91 -6.62
CA GLY A 66 11.84 4.17 -6.10
C GLY A 66 13.36 4.27 -6.23
N ASN A 67 14.01 4.88 -5.24
CA ASN A 67 15.46 5.13 -5.21
C ASN A 67 16.21 3.95 -4.61
N VAL A 68 16.28 2.86 -5.33
CA VAL A 68 16.95 1.62 -4.96
C VAL A 68 17.73 1.08 -6.16
N VAL A 69 18.87 0.44 -5.93
CA VAL A 69 19.78 -0.06 -6.99
C VAL A 69 19.07 -1.08 -7.86
N ARG A 70 18.39 -2.05 -7.26
CA ARG A 70 17.64 -3.09 -7.97
C ARG A 70 16.14 -2.93 -7.73
N ARG A 71 15.43 -2.55 -8.78
CA ARG A 71 13.97 -2.53 -8.80
C ARG A 71 13.45 -3.85 -9.36
N GLY A 72 12.34 -4.33 -8.84
CA GLY A 72 11.76 -5.58 -9.33
C GLY A 72 10.71 -6.17 -8.41
N THR A 73 10.30 -7.38 -8.76
CA THR A 73 9.40 -8.18 -7.94
C THR A 73 10.18 -9.35 -7.37
N PHE A 74 10.12 -9.53 -6.07
CA PHE A 74 10.83 -10.56 -5.32
C PHE A 74 9.83 -11.36 -4.49
N GLU A 75 10.03 -12.65 -4.38
CA GLU A 75 9.28 -13.49 -3.46
C GLU A 75 10.09 -13.70 -2.18
N VAL A 76 9.48 -13.41 -1.03
CA VAL A 76 10.13 -13.57 0.27
C VAL A 76 9.24 -14.36 1.23
N PRO A 77 9.81 -15.18 2.11
CA PRO A 77 9.07 -15.80 3.20
C PRO A 77 8.58 -14.72 4.18
N ILE A 78 7.31 -14.79 4.56
CA ILE A 78 6.76 -13.82 5.51
C ILE A 78 7.47 -13.98 6.86
N GLY A 79 8.09 -12.89 7.35
CA GLY A 79 8.89 -12.88 8.58
C GLY A 79 10.28 -13.51 8.46
N GLY A 80 10.66 -13.99 7.28
CA GLY A 80 12.02 -14.51 7.01
C GLY A 80 13.07 -13.42 6.73
N VAL A 81 12.60 -12.21 6.41
CA VAL A 81 13.45 -11.04 6.11
C VAL A 81 13.00 -9.83 6.91
N THR A 82 13.89 -8.84 7.04
CA THR A 82 13.59 -7.52 7.59
C THR A 82 13.38 -6.50 6.46
N LEU A 83 12.88 -5.32 6.80
CA LEU A 83 12.82 -4.21 5.85
C LEU A 83 14.21 -3.77 5.40
N ARG A 84 15.22 -3.91 6.28
CA ARG A 84 16.63 -3.66 5.94
C ARG A 84 17.11 -4.61 4.86
N ASP A 85 16.84 -5.91 5.00
CA ASP A 85 17.22 -6.89 4.01
C ASP A 85 16.58 -6.59 2.66
N ILE A 86 15.28 -6.30 2.64
CA ILE A 86 14.54 -5.96 1.42
C ILE A 86 15.16 -4.77 0.67
N ILE A 87 15.60 -3.74 1.39
CA ILE A 87 16.12 -2.51 0.76
C ILE A 87 17.60 -2.61 0.45
N PHE A 88 18.42 -3.19 1.34
CA PHE A 88 19.87 -3.09 1.27
C PHE A 88 20.58 -4.36 0.83
N ASP A 89 19.98 -5.55 1.01
CA ASP A 89 20.63 -6.79 0.59
C ASP A 89 20.79 -6.82 -0.95
N PRO A 90 21.99 -7.20 -1.46
CA PRO A 90 22.24 -7.33 -2.89
C PRO A 90 21.33 -8.33 -3.62
N GLU A 91 20.76 -9.30 -2.91
CA GLU A 91 19.80 -10.24 -3.50
C GLU A 91 18.45 -9.56 -3.81
N PHE A 92 18.11 -8.49 -3.08
CA PHE A 92 16.89 -7.71 -3.24
C PHE A 92 17.18 -6.30 -3.79
N GLY A 93 17.10 -5.27 -2.96
CA GLY A 93 17.22 -3.87 -3.36
C GLY A 93 18.63 -3.41 -3.68
N GLY A 94 19.63 -3.98 -3.03
CA GLY A 94 21.04 -3.63 -3.21
C GLY A 94 21.43 -2.25 -2.67
N GLY A 95 20.56 -1.63 -1.86
CA GLY A 95 20.81 -0.34 -1.22
C GLY A 95 20.39 0.87 -2.05
N ILE A 96 20.76 2.05 -1.55
CA ILE A 96 20.44 3.35 -2.18
C ILE A 96 21.57 3.68 -3.17
N PRO A 97 21.25 4.07 -4.43
CA PRO A 97 22.26 4.39 -5.41
C PRO A 97 23.06 5.67 -5.06
N ASP A 98 24.23 5.81 -5.65
CA ASP A 98 25.11 6.99 -5.58
C ASP A 98 25.55 7.38 -4.16
N GLY A 99 25.55 6.44 -3.21
CA GLY A 99 25.97 6.68 -1.82
C GLY A 99 25.04 7.62 -1.04
N LYS A 100 23.82 7.83 -1.51
CA LYS A 100 22.82 8.65 -0.83
C LYS A 100 22.22 7.94 0.37
N GLU A 101 21.59 8.70 1.25
CA GLU A 101 20.92 8.19 2.44
C GLU A 101 19.44 7.89 2.19
N LEU A 102 18.92 6.90 2.90
CA LEU A 102 17.51 6.61 2.94
C LEU A 102 16.77 7.70 3.73
N LYS A 103 15.82 8.37 3.08
CA LYS A 103 14.91 9.30 3.78
C LYS A 103 13.74 8.56 4.44
N CYS A 104 13.02 7.78 3.66
CA CYS A 104 11.87 6.99 4.12
C CYS A 104 11.49 5.96 3.06
N TYR A 105 10.56 5.10 3.39
CA TYR A 105 9.98 4.13 2.45
C TYR A 105 8.46 4.05 2.65
N HIS A 106 7.72 3.85 1.56
CA HIS A 106 6.27 3.73 1.56
C HIS A 106 5.87 2.28 1.34
N LEU A 107 5.11 1.71 2.26
CA LEU A 107 4.72 0.29 2.27
C LEU A 107 3.28 0.08 1.84
N GLY A 108 3.02 -1.06 1.20
CA GLY A 108 1.68 -1.59 1.01
C GLY A 108 0.83 -0.92 -0.05
N GLY A 109 1.41 -0.05 -0.87
CA GLY A 109 0.72 0.74 -1.88
C GLY A 109 0.40 2.16 -1.41
N GLN A 110 -0.29 2.94 -2.26
CA GLN A 110 -0.47 4.39 -2.05
C GLN A 110 -1.27 4.76 -0.78
N SER A 111 -2.11 3.87 -0.29
CA SER A 111 -2.86 4.04 0.97
C SER A 111 -2.13 3.48 2.20
N GLY A 112 -0.93 2.97 2.03
CA GLY A 112 -0.14 2.38 3.10
C GLY A 112 0.64 3.42 3.92
N PRO A 113 1.27 2.99 5.01
CA PRO A 113 2.07 3.85 5.87
C PRO A 113 3.45 4.15 5.29
N ILE A 114 4.01 5.28 5.71
CA ILE A 114 5.41 5.63 5.47
C ILE A 114 6.23 5.17 6.67
N GLY A 115 7.30 4.41 6.41
CA GLY A 115 8.28 4.00 7.40
C GLY A 115 9.58 4.80 7.28
N PHE A 116 10.34 4.84 8.36
CA PHE A 116 11.57 5.61 8.50
C PHE A 116 12.77 4.72 8.81
N PRO A 117 14.02 5.21 8.67
CA PRO A 117 15.24 4.42 8.85
C PRO A 117 15.33 3.68 10.19
N GLU A 118 14.76 4.24 11.26
CA GLU A 118 14.74 3.66 12.60
C GLU A 118 13.94 2.35 12.69
N GLN A 119 13.04 2.12 11.71
CA GLN A 119 12.17 0.94 11.66
C GLN A 119 12.68 -0.16 10.73
N LEU A 120 13.87 -0.01 10.13
CA LEU A 120 14.43 -0.94 9.14
C LEU A 120 14.61 -2.36 9.66
N ASP A 121 14.92 -2.53 10.93
CA ASP A 121 15.18 -3.85 11.54
C ASP A 121 13.86 -4.58 11.91
N THR A 122 12.72 -4.01 11.53
CA THR A 122 11.42 -4.66 11.71
C THR A 122 11.29 -5.84 10.75
N ARG A 123 10.91 -7.00 11.28
CA ARG A 123 10.62 -8.19 10.48
C ARG A 123 9.44 -7.95 9.57
N TYR A 124 9.54 -8.41 8.34
CA TYR A 124 8.49 -8.26 7.33
C TYR A 124 7.38 -9.30 7.52
N ASP A 125 6.64 -9.17 8.61
CA ASP A 125 5.43 -9.93 8.92
C ASP A 125 4.31 -9.01 9.43
N HIS A 126 3.08 -9.50 9.41
CA HIS A 126 1.91 -8.69 9.76
C HIS A 126 1.93 -8.18 11.20
N THR A 127 2.36 -9.03 12.15
CA THR A 127 2.38 -8.71 13.58
C THR A 127 3.47 -7.70 13.93
N SER A 128 4.69 -7.91 13.43
CA SER A 128 5.84 -7.04 13.70
C SER A 128 5.64 -5.65 13.07
N LEU A 129 5.20 -5.59 11.81
CA LEU A 129 4.92 -4.32 11.14
C LEU A 129 3.79 -3.55 11.82
N LYS A 130 2.71 -4.23 12.21
CA LYS A 130 1.58 -3.59 12.89
C LYS A 130 1.98 -2.93 14.22
N LYS A 131 2.89 -3.55 14.99
CA LYS A 131 3.44 -2.98 16.24
C LYS A 131 4.19 -1.67 15.99
N GLN A 132 4.73 -1.48 14.80
CA GLN A 132 5.44 -0.26 14.38
C GLN A 132 4.55 0.73 13.62
N GLY A 133 3.23 0.49 13.54
CA GLY A 133 2.32 1.31 12.74
C GLY A 133 2.46 1.12 11.23
N LEU A 134 3.12 0.05 10.81
CA LEU A 134 3.36 -0.31 9.41
C LEU A 134 2.45 -1.47 8.97
N SER A 135 2.40 -1.74 7.66
CA SER A 135 1.64 -2.87 7.12
C SER A 135 2.24 -3.39 5.82
N ILE A 136 2.08 -4.69 5.57
CA ILE A 136 2.48 -5.32 4.30
C ILE A 136 1.64 -4.78 3.12
N GLY A 137 0.34 -4.63 3.31
CA GLY A 137 -0.61 -4.21 2.27
C GLY A 137 -0.50 -5.05 1.00
N SER A 138 -0.35 -4.39 -0.15
CA SER A 138 -0.20 -5.05 -1.46
C SER A 138 1.19 -5.68 -1.69
N GLY A 139 2.15 -5.47 -0.80
CA GLY A 139 3.54 -5.86 -1.01
C GLY A 139 4.39 -4.81 -1.75
N ALA A 140 3.82 -3.66 -2.09
CA ALA A 140 4.61 -2.57 -2.67
C ALA A 140 5.54 -1.94 -1.63
N VAL A 141 6.79 -1.70 -2.04
CA VAL A 141 7.81 -0.99 -1.26
C VAL A 141 8.42 0.08 -2.15
N VAL A 142 8.14 1.34 -1.87
CA VAL A 142 8.68 2.48 -2.61
C VAL A 142 9.73 3.15 -1.74
N VAL A 143 10.97 3.13 -2.19
CA VAL A 143 12.13 3.68 -1.45
C VAL A 143 12.38 5.12 -1.88
N LEU A 144 12.54 6.02 -0.93
CA LEU A 144 12.78 7.45 -1.16
C LEU A 144 14.11 7.85 -0.51
N ASP A 145 15.04 8.36 -1.30
CA ASP A 145 16.32 8.89 -0.80
C ASP A 145 16.19 10.33 -0.27
N GLU A 146 17.27 10.84 0.28
CA GLU A 146 17.35 12.19 0.85
C GLU A 146 17.00 13.32 -0.11
N THR A 147 17.15 13.11 -1.41
CA THR A 147 16.91 14.13 -2.45
C THR A 147 15.43 14.30 -2.78
N VAL A 148 14.59 13.33 -2.41
CA VAL A 148 13.16 13.40 -2.71
C VAL A 148 12.46 14.42 -1.81
N CYS A 149 11.77 15.37 -2.42
CA CYS A 149 10.86 16.25 -1.70
C CYS A 149 9.60 15.50 -1.31
N ILE A 150 9.37 15.35 0.00
CA ILE A 150 8.21 14.59 0.50
C ILE A 150 6.88 15.24 0.11
N ILE A 151 6.83 16.57 0.01
CA ILE A 151 5.63 17.30 -0.39
C ILE A 151 5.28 17.01 -1.86
N ASP A 152 6.26 16.99 -2.75
CA ASP A 152 6.03 16.61 -4.15
C ASP A 152 5.62 15.14 -4.29
N TYR A 153 6.19 14.28 -3.46
CA TYR A 153 5.77 12.87 -3.39
C TYR A 153 4.32 12.74 -2.95
N LEU A 154 3.93 13.38 -1.84
CA LEU A 154 2.55 13.36 -1.33
C LEU A 154 1.55 14.00 -2.31
N LYS A 155 1.97 15.01 -3.06
CA LYS A 155 1.16 15.59 -4.14
C LYS A 155 0.83 14.56 -5.22
N LYS A 156 1.83 13.76 -5.67
CA LYS A 156 1.62 12.65 -6.62
C LYS A 156 0.71 11.56 -6.04
N VAL A 157 0.84 11.25 -4.75
CA VAL A 157 -0.07 10.32 -4.06
C VAL A 157 -1.51 10.87 -4.06
N SER A 158 -1.70 12.17 -3.82
CA SER A 158 -3.02 12.80 -3.89
C SER A 158 -3.61 12.81 -5.30
N GLU A 159 -2.80 13.01 -6.34
CA GLU A 159 -3.22 12.88 -7.74
C GLU A 159 -3.74 11.47 -8.04
N PHE A 160 -3.01 10.46 -7.57
CA PHE A 160 -3.46 9.07 -7.67
C PHE A 160 -4.83 8.87 -7.02
N PHE A 161 -5.05 9.35 -5.80
CA PHE A 161 -6.35 9.20 -5.12
C PHE A 161 -7.48 9.98 -5.78
N ILE A 162 -7.21 11.13 -6.38
CA ILE A 162 -8.19 11.86 -7.19
C ILE A 162 -8.64 11.01 -8.38
N HIS A 163 -7.69 10.35 -9.05
CA HIS A 163 -7.96 9.52 -10.23
C HIS A 163 -8.69 8.23 -9.85
N GLU A 164 -8.28 7.55 -8.78
CA GLU A 164 -8.81 6.25 -8.37
C GLU A 164 -10.12 6.34 -7.56
N SER A 165 -10.48 7.52 -7.05
CA SER A 165 -11.73 7.71 -6.33
C SER A 165 -12.93 7.38 -7.19
N CYS A 166 -13.80 6.48 -6.71
CA CYS A 166 -15.06 6.17 -7.39
C CYS A 166 -16.07 7.33 -7.35
N GLY A 167 -15.80 8.41 -6.59
CA GLY A 167 -16.60 9.61 -6.47
C GLY A 167 -17.90 9.48 -5.68
N LYS A 168 -18.18 8.32 -5.06
CA LYS A 168 -19.45 8.06 -4.37
C LYS A 168 -19.63 8.92 -3.11
N CYS A 169 -18.66 8.92 -2.20
CA CYS A 169 -18.75 9.66 -0.95
C CYS A 169 -18.05 11.02 -1.06
N VAL A 170 -18.70 12.05 -0.54
CA VAL A 170 -18.23 13.44 -0.61
C VAL A 170 -16.87 13.64 0.06
N PRO A 171 -16.61 13.08 1.27
CA PRO A 171 -15.32 13.28 1.93
C PRO A 171 -14.12 12.81 1.10
N CYS A 172 -14.23 11.66 0.44
CA CYS A 172 -13.19 11.17 -0.46
C CYS A 172 -13.10 12.01 -1.74
N ARG A 173 -14.20 12.23 -2.44
CA ARG A 173 -14.24 12.94 -3.72
C ARG A 173 -13.70 14.37 -3.62
N GLU A 174 -14.21 15.15 -2.68
CA GLU A 174 -13.81 16.54 -2.49
C GLU A 174 -12.55 16.67 -1.63
N GLY A 175 -12.39 15.77 -0.64
CA GLY A 175 -11.26 15.78 0.26
C GLY A 175 -9.92 15.57 -0.47
N ASN A 176 -9.84 14.61 -1.39
CA ASN A 176 -8.62 14.39 -2.17
C ASN A 176 -8.24 15.60 -3.01
N ARG A 177 -9.21 16.30 -3.60
CA ARG A 177 -8.97 17.52 -4.36
C ARG A 177 -8.44 18.65 -3.47
N GLN A 178 -9.06 18.84 -2.30
CA GLN A 178 -8.61 19.87 -1.35
C GLN A 178 -7.23 19.54 -0.77
N MET A 179 -6.96 18.26 -0.46
CA MET A 179 -5.64 17.80 -0.03
C MET A 179 -4.57 18.12 -1.08
N TYR A 180 -4.84 17.82 -2.35
CA TYR A 180 -3.94 18.16 -3.45
C TYR A 180 -3.68 19.67 -3.53
N MET A 181 -4.71 20.51 -3.42
CA MET A 181 -4.56 21.97 -3.45
C MET A 181 -3.70 22.48 -2.28
N ILE A 182 -3.87 21.94 -1.10
CA ILE A 182 -3.06 22.27 0.07
C ILE A 182 -1.59 21.87 -0.18
N LEU A 183 -1.33 20.65 -0.61
CA LEU A 183 0.02 20.15 -0.92
C LEU A 183 0.67 20.97 -2.06
N HIS A 184 -0.12 21.39 -3.05
CA HIS A 184 0.37 22.28 -4.11
C HIS A 184 0.80 23.66 -3.56
N ARG A 185 0.09 24.21 -2.57
CA ARG A 185 0.50 25.45 -1.89
C ARG A 185 1.80 25.26 -1.10
N PHE A 186 1.95 24.11 -0.40
CA PHE A 186 3.22 23.79 0.28
C PHE A 186 4.38 23.70 -0.70
N ALA A 187 4.21 23.00 -1.82
CA ALA A 187 5.26 22.84 -2.84
C ALA A 187 5.71 24.16 -3.46
N ASN A 188 4.85 25.18 -3.47
CA ASN A 188 5.15 26.51 -4.03
C ASN A 188 5.50 27.56 -2.97
N GLY A 189 5.69 27.18 -1.71
CA GLY A 189 6.00 28.13 -0.63
C GLY A 189 4.87 29.11 -0.28
N LEU A 190 3.64 28.80 -0.65
CA LEU A 190 2.44 29.62 -0.43
C LEU A 190 1.59 29.12 0.74
N ALA A 191 2.03 28.06 1.41
CA ALA A 191 1.31 27.49 2.55
C ALA A 191 1.44 28.37 3.80
N THR A 192 0.40 28.34 4.61
CA THR A 192 0.30 29.02 5.89
C THR A 192 0.00 28.01 6.99
N GLU A 193 0.12 28.41 8.25
CA GLU A 193 -0.25 27.57 9.39
C GLU A 193 -1.69 27.07 9.31
N LYS A 194 -2.60 27.90 8.80
CA LYS A 194 -3.99 27.51 8.53
C LYS A 194 -4.13 26.36 7.53
N ASP A 195 -3.18 26.18 6.63
CA ASP A 195 -3.19 25.08 5.68
C ASP A 195 -2.85 23.75 6.37
N PHE A 196 -1.99 23.76 7.42
CA PHE A 196 -1.75 22.60 8.28
C PHE A 196 -3.02 22.19 9.04
N GLU A 197 -3.68 23.14 9.73
CA GLU A 197 -4.92 22.88 10.45
C GLU A 197 -6.02 22.32 9.53
N ARG A 198 -6.10 22.83 8.30
CA ARG A 198 -7.03 22.32 7.28
C ARG A 198 -6.70 20.90 6.87
N MET A 199 -5.41 20.59 6.67
CA MET A 199 -4.94 19.28 6.28
C MET A 199 -5.29 18.25 7.35
N GLU A 200 -5.07 18.54 8.63
CA GLU A 200 -5.41 17.67 9.75
C GLU A 200 -6.93 17.40 9.82
N ARG A 201 -7.75 18.46 9.78
CA ARG A 201 -9.21 18.31 9.80
C ARG A 201 -9.72 17.52 8.60
N LEU A 202 -9.15 17.77 7.43
CA LEU A 202 -9.52 17.09 6.21
C LEU A 202 -9.17 15.60 6.27
N SER A 203 -7.96 15.26 6.74
CA SER A 203 -7.51 13.89 6.95
C SER A 203 -8.44 13.15 7.92
N PHE A 204 -8.75 13.76 9.07
CA PHE A 204 -9.70 13.20 10.03
C PHE A 204 -11.09 12.96 9.43
N THR A 205 -11.61 13.96 8.70
CA THR A 205 -12.93 13.85 8.07
C THR A 205 -12.97 12.76 7.01
N MET A 206 -11.90 12.65 6.20
CA MET A 206 -11.80 11.60 5.18
C MET A 206 -11.69 10.22 5.82
N ALA A 207 -10.89 10.06 6.84
CA ALA A 207 -10.71 8.79 7.54
C ALA A 207 -11.99 8.30 8.25
N THR A 208 -12.79 9.22 8.81
CA THR A 208 -13.97 8.87 9.61
C THR A 208 -15.27 8.82 8.83
N ALA A 209 -15.42 9.60 7.76
CA ALA A 209 -16.67 9.77 7.04
C ALA A 209 -16.66 9.22 5.60
N SER A 210 -15.54 8.65 5.13
CA SER A 210 -15.50 7.93 3.85
C SER A 210 -16.03 6.50 3.99
N SER A 211 -16.58 5.96 2.88
CA SER A 211 -17.24 4.64 2.89
C SER A 211 -16.27 3.46 2.76
N CYS A 212 -15.00 3.69 2.47
CA CYS A 212 -13.98 2.65 2.28
C CYS A 212 -12.59 3.19 2.65
N GLY A 213 -11.58 2.31 2.60
CA GLY A 213 -10.20 2.63 2.97
C GLY A 213 -9.32 3.19 1.84
N LEU A 214 -9.93 3.74 0.78
CA LEU A 214 -9.15 4.36 -0.32
C LEU A 214 -8.44 5.61 0.14
#